data_373dd50733e669a85c88a6fe26f55297
#
_entry.id   373dd50733e669a85c88a6fe26f55297
#
_cell.length_a   1.000
_cell.length_b   1.000
_cell.length_c   1.000
_cell.angle_alpha   90.00
_cell.angle_beta   90.00
_cell.angle_gamma   90.00
#
_symmetry.space_group_name_H-M   'P 1'
#
loop_
_entity.id
_entity.type
_entity.pdbx_description
1 polymer ?
#
loop_
_entity_poly.entity_id
_entity_poly.type
_entity_poly.pdbx_seq_one_letter_code
_entity_poly.pdbx_strand_id
1 'polypeptide(L)'
;MRSKIILLRTYLFLFLISALTIFINIPVSHAAIRTVTGTITKVSDGDTIHLTTPEQTKLKVRLYGIDAPETPKINDRTRQVNIVGQPYGEESTQALANKIMGKHVKLDILDIDKYRRMVGMVYLDDRNINLEMIKEGHAEAFIEYLKEPYKSEFLKAEKEGRVAKKGIWSLHNYERPRDFRKRLKVSGGE
;
A
#
# COMPACT_ATOMS: atom_id res chain seq x y z
N MET A 1 -40.65 37.52 -38.54
CA MET A 1 -39.89 37.81 -37.28
C MET A 1 -40.08 36.77 -36.18
N ARG A 2 -41.27 36.20 -35.96
CA ARG A 2 -41.54 35.23 -34.87
C ARG A 2 -40.73 33.89 -34.97
N SER A 3 -40.50 33.39 -36.19
CA SER A 3 -39.76 32.09 -36.36
C SER A 3 -38.28 32.17 -36.03
N LYS A 4 -37.59 33.29 -36.28
CA LYS A 4 -36.17 33.47 -35.93
C LYS A 4 -35.92 33.58 -34.42
N ILE A 5 -36.89 34.12 -33.68
CA ILE A 5 -36.82 34.23 -32.20
C ILE A 5 -36.99 32.87 -31.54
N ILE A 6 -37.84 32.03 -32.11
CA ILE A 6 -38.04 30.64 -31.58
C ILE A 6 -36.78 29.81 -31.80
N LEU A 7 -36.16 29.88 -32.99
CA LEU A 7 -34.94 29.15 -33.30
C LEU A 7 -33.79 29.58 -32.39
N LEU A 8 -33.61 30.89 -32.15
CA LEU A 8 -32.56 31.42 -31.27
C LEU A 8 -32.73 30.94 -29.81
N ARG A 9 -33.98 30.88 -29.32
CA ARG A 9 -34.28 30.37 -27.98
C ARG A 9 -33.99 28.86 -27.83
N THR A 10 -34.26 28.09 -28.89
CA THR A 10 -33.98 26.65 -28.90
C THR A 10 -32.47 26.35 -28.88
N TYR A 11 -31.68 27.10 -29.67
CA TYR A 11 -30.21 26.97 -29.67
C TYR A 11 -29.59 27.41 -28.34
N LEU A 12 -30.12 28.49 -27.72
CA LEU A 12 -29.65 28.94 -26.41
C LEU A 12 -29.95 27.92 -25.32
N PHE A 13 -31.11 27.24 -25.38
CA PHE A 13 -31.51 26.21 -24.43
C PHE A 13 -30.65 24.92 -24.61
N LEU A 14 -30.36 24.52 -25.86
CA LEU A 14 -29.47 23.40 -26.17
C LEU A 14 -28.03 23.70 -25.76
N PHE A 15 -27.54 24.92 -25.92
CA PHE A 15 -26.22 25.34 -25.48
C PHE A 15 -26.10 25.34 -23.95
N LEU A 16 -27.12 25.74 -23.22
CA LEU A 16 -27.19 25.67 -21.75
C LEU A 16 -27.21 24.24 -21.24
N ILE A 17 -27.88 23.31 -21.94
CA ILE A 17 -27.90 21.90 -21.59
C ILE A 17 -26.52 21.24 -21.86
N SER A 18 -25.86 21.59 -22.97
CA SER A 18 -24.53 21.08 -23.29
C SER A 18 -23.45 21.59 -22.34
N ALA A 19 -23.60 22.80 -21.81
CA ALA A 19 -22.67 23.35 -20.81
C ALA A 19 -22.82 22.69 -19.40
N LEU A 20 -23.98 22.09 -19.10
CA LEU A 20 -24.25 21.46 -17.82
C LEU A 20 -23.76 19.99 -17.75
N THR A 21 -23.32 19.41 -18.88
CA THR A 21 -22.75 18.05 -18.92
C THR A 21 -21.22 18.00 -18.83
N ILE A 22 -20.58 19.08 -18.41
CA ILE A 22 -19.21 18.96 -17.91
C ILE A 22 -19.32 18.21 -16.59
N PHE A 23 -19.34 16.88 -16.66
CA PHE A 23 -19.04 16.03 -15.52
C PHE A 23 -17.64 16.42 -15.06
N ILE A 24 -17.59 17.27 -14.04
CA ILE A 24 -16.37 17.43 -13.26
C ILE A 24 -16.15 16.08 -12.63
N ASN A 25 -15.34 15.24 -13.26
CA ASN A 25 -14.74 14.09 -12.61
C ASN A 25 -13.82 14.67 -11.54
N ILE A 26 -14.40 15.01 -10.38
CA ILE A 26 -13.62 15.28 -9.19
C ILE A 26 -13.06 13.92 -8.80
N PRO A 27 -11.74 13.71 -8.94
CA PRO A 27 -11.17 12.47 -8.44
C PRO A 27 -11.51 12.44 -6.95
N VAL A 28 -12.18 11.38 -6.49
CA VAL A 28 -12.38 11.12 -5.08
C VAL A 28 -10.99 10.80 -4.54
N SER A 29 -10.27 11.85 -4.14
CA SER A 29 -9.02 11.69 -3.42
C SER A 29 -9.38 11.04 -2.09
N HIS A 30 -8.86 9.86 -1.82
CA HIS A 30 -8.80 9.32 -0.47
C HIS A 30 -7.77 10.17 0.28
N ALA A 31 -8.26 11.30 0.81
CA ALA A 31 -7.42 12.16 1.63
C ALA A 31 -6.89 11.34 2.82
N ALA A 32 -5.61 11.49 3.11
CA ALA A 32 -5.03 10.94 4.33
C ALA A 32 -5.80 11.49 5.54
N ILE A 33 -6.12 10.61 6.50
CA ILE A 33 -6.74 11.02 7.76
C ILE A 33 -5.81 12.00 8.47
N ARG A 34 -4.50 11.73 8.39
CA ARG A 34 -3.45 12.55 8.99
C ARG A 34 -2.11 12.27 8.31
N THR A 35 -1.33 13.31 8.10
CA THR A 35 0.08 13.19 7.71
C THR A 35 0.96 13.44 8.93
N VAL A 36 1.96 12.58 9.13
CA VAL A 36 2.99 12.73 10.16
C VAL A 36 4.36 12.50 9.55
N THR A 37 5.40 13.04 10.19
CA THR A 37 6.80 12.75 9.85
C THR A 37 7.50 12.08 11.03
N GLY A 38 8.56 11.34 10.76
CA GLY A 38 9.34 10.71 11.82
C GLY A 38 10.46 9.83 11.28
N THR A 39 11.28 9.35 12.19
CA THR A 39 12.41 8.48 11.86
C THR A 39 12.04 7.01 12.00
N ILE A 40 12.41 6.19 11.04
CA ILE A 40 12.21 4.75 11.10
C ILE A 40 13.19 4.12 12.08
N THR A 41 12.67 3.56 13.16
CA THR A 41 13.49 2.96 14.24
C THR A 41 13.56 1.44 14.20
N LYS A 42 12.64 0.79 13.46
CA LYS A 42 12.63 -0.66 13.26
C LYS A 42 11.86 -1.02 12.00
N VAL A 43 12.34 -2.02 11.28
CA VAL A 43 11.59 -2.78 10.27
C VAL A 43 11.32 -4.16 10.87
N SER A 44 10.04 -4.56 10.96
CA SER A 44 9.64 -5.83 11.59
C SER A 44 9.52 -6.96 10.57
N ASP A 45 9.05 -6.62 9.38
CA ASP A 45 8.91 -7.48 8.21
C ASP A 45 8.80 -6.59 6.95
N GLY A 46 8.60 -7.20 5.78
CA GLY A 46 8.60 -6.47 4.49
C GLY A 46 7.46 -5.47 4.30
N ASP A 47 6.54 -5.33 5.26
CA ASP A 47 5.41 -4.40 5.19
C ASP A 47 5.02 -3.76 6.53
N THR A 48 5.81 -3.99 7.58
CA THR A 48 5.54 -3.46 8.92
C THR A 48 6.78 -2.78 9.50
N ILE A 49 6.62 -1.52 9.88
CA ILE A 49 7.70 -0.68 10.41
C ILE A 49 7.32 -0.03 11.75
N HIS A 50 8.31 0.50 12.44
CA HIS A 50 8.12 1.38 13.60
C HIS A 50 8.73 2.75 13.28
N LEU A 51 7.92 3.79 13.48
CA LEU A 51 8.27 5.18 13.27
C LEU A 51 8.22 5.91 14.61
N THR A 52 9.22 6.73 14.89
CA THR A 52 9.22 7.64 16.05
C THR A 52 9.12 9.07 15.54
N THR A 53 8.07 9.78 15.98
CA THR A 53 7.87 11.19 15.63
C THR A 53 8.84 12.11 16.36
N PRO A 54 8.98 13.40 15.97
CA PRO A 54 9.78 14.37 16.71
C PRO A 54 9.36 14.50 18.18
N GLU A 55 8.08 14.34 18.50
CA GLU A 55 7.51 14.37 19.85
C GLU A 55 7.73 13.05 20.62
N GLN A 56 8.59 12.16 20.13
CA GLN A 56 8.92 10.85 20.72
C GLN A 56 7.74 9.87 20.77
N THR A 57 6.68 10.09 19.97
CA THR A 57 5.58 9.14 19.84
C THR A 57 6.01 7.97 18.94
N LYS A 58 5.88 6.76 19.46
CA LYS A 58 6.19 5.52 18.71
C LYS A 58 4.94 4.98 18.01
N LEU A 59 4.98 4.91 16.70
CA LEU A 59 3.90 4.38 15.86
C LEU A 59 4.33 3.06 15.24
N LYS A 60 3.47 2.04 15.35
CA LYS A 60 3.58 0.82 14.54
C LYS A 60 2.76 1.02 13.28
N VAL A 61 3.39 0.84 12.12
CA VAL A 61 2.81 1.15 10.82
C VAL A 61 2.80 -0.10 9.95
N ARG A 62 1.63 -0.40 9.37
CA ARG A 62 1.45 -1.35 8.28
C ARG A 62 1.44 -0.56 6.97
N LEU A 63 2.29 -0.89 6.04
CA LEU A 63 2.31 -0.26 4.73
C LEU A 63 1.00 -0.58 4.00
N TYR A 64 0.29 0.46 3.56
CA TYR A 64 -0.99 0.31 2.87
C TYR A 64 -0.83 -0.40 1.53
N GLY A 65 -1.77 -1.29 1.24
CA GLY A 65 -1.95 -1.89 -0.09
C GLY A 65 -0.91 -2.93 -0.50
N ILE A 66 0.03 -3.30 0.36
CA ILE A 66 1.03 -4.33 0.09
C ILE A 66 0.92 -5.50 1.07
N ASP A 67 1.33 -6.68 0.64
CA ASP A 67 1.45 -7.90 1.46
C ASP A 67 2.80 -8.54 1.15
N ALA A 68 3.68 -8.56 2.13
CA ALA A 68 5.03 -9.09 2.01
C ALA A 68 5.11 -10.51 2.57
N PRO A 69 6.02 -11.36 2.07
CA PRO A 69 6.29 -12.66 2.66
C PRO A 69 6.64 -12.56 4.14
N GLU A 70 6.09 -13.49 4.92
CA GLU A 70 6.26 -13.52 6.38
C GLU A 70 7.69 -13.89 6.78
N THR A 71 8.27 -13.14 7.72
CA THR A 71 9.52 -13.49 8.37
C THR A 71 9.31 -14.50 9.47
N PRO A 72 10.32 -15.34 9.80
CA PRO A 72 10.24 -16.22 10.96
C PRO A 72 10.07 -15.41 12.24
N LYS A 73 9.22 -15.88 13.15
CA LYS A 73 9.08 -15.29 14.49
C LYS A 73 9.85 -16.11 15.48
N ILE A 74 10.86 -15.49 16.07
CA ILE A 74 11.77 -16.10 17.02
C ILE A 74 11.37 -15.65 18.42
N ASN A 75 11.34 -16.58 19.37
CA ASN A 75 11.21 -16.26 20.78
C ASN A 75 12.51 -15.63 21.28
N ASP A 76 12.47 -14.41 21.76
CA ASP A 76 13.67 -13.66 22.18
C ASP A 76 14.43 -14.32 23.35
N ARG A 77 13.73 -15.05 24.22
CA ARG A 77 14.32 -15.73 25.38
C ARG A 77 14.94 -17.07 25.02
N THR A 78 14.20 -17.90 24.28
CA THR A 78 14.64 -19.30 23.97
C THR A 78 15.39 -19.40 22.66
N ARG A 79 15.36 -18.36 21.82
CA ARG A 79 15.90 -18.33 20.45
C ARG A 79 15.28 -19.40 19.53
N GLN A 80 14.19 -20.01 19.94
CA GLN A 80 13.45 -20.97 19.13
C GLN A 80 12.54 -20.26 18.14
N VAL A 81 12.41 -20.84 16.95
CA VAL A 81 11.47 -20.37 15.92
C VAL A 81 10.05 -20.76 16.34
N ASN A 82 9.23 -19.78 16.70
CA ASN A 82 7.83 -20.00 17.06
C ASN A 82 6.94 -20.14 15.83
N ILE A 83 7.23 -19.39 14.77
CA ILE A 83 6.51 -19.42 13.50
C ILE A 83 7.55 -19.45 12.38
N VAL A 84 7.45 -20.44 11.51
CA VAL A 84 8.30 -20.57 10.33
C VAL A 84 8.00 -19.41 9.38
N GLY A 85 9.04 -18.84 8.78
CA GLY A 85 8.89 -17.81 7.75
C GLY A 85 8.57 -18.40 6.38
N GLN A 86 8.21 -17.53 5.47
CA GLN A 86 8.08 -17.85 4.05
C GLN A 86 9.41 -17.72 3.32
N PRO A 87 9.61 -18.46 2.23
CA PRO A 87 10.66 -18.11 1.26
C PRO A 87 10.57 -16.63 0.88
N TYR A 88 11.72 -15.94 0.85
CA TYR A 88 11.82 -14.52 0.54
C TYR A 88 11.34 -13.54 1.64
N GLY A 89 10.97 -14.01 2.83
CA GLY A 89 10.54 -13.14 3.94
C GLY A 89 11.67 -12.26 4.48
N GLU A 90 12.84 -12.83 4.66
CA GLU A 90 14.02 -12.11 5.15
C GLU A 90 14.55 -11.13 4.11
N GLU A 91 14.59 -11.50 2.83
CA GLU A 91 15.00 -10.65 1.72
C GLU A 91 14.05 -9.45 1.56
N SER A 92 12.74 -9.68 1.68
CA SER A 92 11.75 -8.60 1.67
C SER A 92 11.96 -7.61 2.82
N THR A 93 12.18 -8.13 4.03
CA THR A 93 12.47 -7.30 5.21
C THR A 93 13.75 -6.51 5.05
N GLN A 94 14.82 -7.14 4.56
CA GLN A 94 16.10 -6.47 4.32
C GLN A 94 15.98 -5.41 3.23
N ALA A 95 15.20 -5.67 2.16
CA ALA A 95 14.97 -4.70 1.10
C ALA A 95 14.28 -3.43 1.65
N LEU A 96 13.23 -3.59 2.48
CA LEU A 96 12.58 -2.46 3.13
C LEU A 96 13.54 -1.73 4.08
N ALA A 97 14.30 -2.46 4.88
CA ALA A 97 15.28 -1.87 5.80
C ALA A 97 16.35 -1.05 5.04
N ASN A 98 16.90 -1.57 3.96
CA ASN A 98 17.88 -0.86 3.14
C ASN A 98 17.34 0.46 2.57
N LYS A 99 16.03 0.51 2.30
CA LYS A 99 15.39 1.74 1.77
C LYS A 99 15.22 2.81 2.84
N ILE A 100 14.75 2.44 4.04
CA ILE A 100 14.21 3.43 5.00
C ILE A 100 14.72 3.33 6.44
N MET A 101 15.48 2.31 6.85
CA MET A 101 15.97 2.21 8.23
C MET A 101 16.80 3.45 8.59
N GLY A 102 16.49 4.07 9.74
CA GLY A 102 17.15 5.28 10.22
C GLY A 102 16.83 6.55 9.43
N LYS A 103 16.01 6.47 8.39
CA LYS A 103 15.63 7.63 7.57
C LYS A 103 14.46 8.38 8.19
N HIS A 104 14.43 9.69 7.95
CA HIS A 104 13.28 10.54 8.24
C HIS A 104 12.30 10.48 7.07
N VAL A 105 11.07 10.05 7.32
CA VAL A 105 10.04 9.80 6.29
C VAL A 105 8.77 10.57 6.57
N LYS A 106 7.97 10.77 5.53
CA LYS A 106 6.58 11.22 5.61
C LYS A 106 5.67 9.98 5.60
N LEU A 107 4.72 9.92 6.52
CA LEU A 107 3.66 8.90 6.59
C LEU A 107 2.30 9.56 6.39
N ASP A 108 1.60 9.21 5.32
CA ASP A 108 0.20 9.56 5.10
C ASP A 108 -0.66 8.42 5.64
N ILE A 109 -1.28 8.64 6.81
CA ILE A 109 -2.15 7.66 7.48
C ILE A 109 -3.50 7.64 6.78
N LEU A 110 -3.90 6.47 6.28
CA LEU A 110 -5.15 6.24 5.56
C LEU A 110 -6.19 5.51 6.40
N ASP A 111 -5.74 4.73 7.41
CA ASP A 111 -6.62 3.93 8.26
C ASP A 111 -5.90 3.50 9.55
N ILE A 112 -6.65 2.92 10.48
CA ILE A 112 -6.15 2.26 11.69
C ILE A 112 -6.76 0.86 11.73
N ASP A 113 -5.92 -0.17 11.73
CA ASP A 113 -6.40 -1.54 11.74
C ASP A 113 -6.88 -2.03 13.12
N LYS A 114 -7.52 -3.20 13.15
CA LYS A 114 -8.02 -3.82 14.37
C LYS A 114 -6.93 -4.13 15.43
N TYR A 115 -5.68 -4.14 15.03
CA TYR A 115 -4.51 -4.32 15.92
C TYR A 115 -3.91 -2.99 16.34
N ARG A 116 -4.60 -1.86 16.06
CA ARG A 116 -4.18 -0.49 16.37
C ARG A 116 -2.88 -0.06 15.68
N ARG A 117 -2.54 -0.67 14.54
CA ARG A 117 -1.45 -0.20 13.68
C ARG A 117 -1.98 0.92 12.78
N MET A 118 -1.18 1.95 12.57
CA MET A 118 -1.43 2.94 11.52
C MET A 118 -1.27 2.24 10.16
N VAL A 119 -2.24 2.38 9.27
CA VAL A 119 -2.16 1.86 7.90
C VAL A 119 -1.93 3.04 6.97
N GLY A 120 -0.81 3.05 6.23
CA GLY A 120 -0.48 4.25 5.45
C GLY A 120 0.56 4.08 4.35
N MET A 121 0.71 5.18 3.62
CA MET A 121 1.73 5.35 2.60
C MET A 121 2.98 5.97 3.20
N VAL A 122 4.12 5.39 2.92
CA VAL A 122 5.44 5.86 3.39
C VAL A 122 6.17 6.51 2.22
N TYR A 123 6.61 7.74 2.43
CA TYR A 123 7.39 8.49 1.45
C TYR A 123 8.76 8.86 2.02
N LEU A 124 9.79 8.58 1.25
CA LEU A 124 11.14 9.10 1.47
C LEU A 124 11.43 10.08 0.34
N ASP A 125 11.49 11.35 0.67
CA ASP A 125 11.46 12.45 -0.29
C ASP A 125 10.20 12.31 -1.18
N ASP A 126 10.35 12.27 -2.52
CA ASP A 126 9.24 12.10 -3.46
C ASP A 126 8.95 10.62 -3.81
N ARG A 127 9.65 9.66 -3.18
CA ARG A 127 9.54 8.24 -3.49
C ARG A 127 8.47 7.58 -2.65
N ASN A 128 7.51 6.91 -3.29
CA ASN A 128 6.53 6.06 -2.63
C ASN A 128 7.13 4.67 -2.37
N ILE A 129 7.49 4.40 -1.13
CA ILE A 129 8.17 3.16 -0.72
C ILE A 129 7.25 1.94 -0.87
N ASN A 130 5.93 2.10 -0.63
CA ASN A 130 4.97 1.02 -0.83
C ASN A 130 4.98 0.52 -2.28
N LEU A 131 4.95 1.44 -3.24
CA LEU A 131 4.99 1.10 -4.68
C LEU A 131 6.32 0.49 -5.09
N GLU A 132 7.44 0.98 -4.55
CA GLU A 132 8.75 0.41 -4.85
C GLU A 132 8.84 -1.05 -4.40
N MET A 133 8.34 -1.37 -3.21
CA MET A 133 8.34 -2.75 -2.70
C MET A 133 7.59 -3.71 -3.64
N ILE A 134 6.46 -3.27 -4.22
CA ILE A 134 5.72 -4.05 -5.21
C ILE A 134 6.48 -4.16 -6.54
N LYS A 135 6.92 -3.02 -7.07
CA LYS A 135 7.56 -2.94 -8.40
C LYS A 135 8.86 -3.74 -8.47
N GLU A 136 9.58 -3.82 -7.34
CA GLU A 136 10.81 -4.58 -7.21
C GLU A 136 10.57 -6.06 -6.81
N GLY A 137 9.30 -6.45 -6.60
CA GLY A 137 8.91 -7.82 -6.26
C GLY A 137 9.25 -8.22 -4.83
N HIS A 138 9.31 -7.27 -3.90
CA HIS A 138 9.50 -7.56 -2.47
C HIS A 138 8.19 -7.78 -1.73
N ALA A 139 7.07 -7.37 -2.33
CA ALA A 139 5.71 -7.61 -1.84
C ALA A 139 4.74 -7.77 -3.01
N GLU A 140 3.56 -8.32 -2.77
CA GLU A 140 2.44 -8.30 -3.71
C GLU A 140 1.44 -7.19 -3.37
N ALA A 141 0.59 -6.83 -4.34
CA ALA A 141 -0.53 -5.92 -4.10
C ALA A 141 -1.61 -6.62 -3.27
N PHE A 142 -2.00 -6.00 -2.14
CA PHE A 142 -3.06 -6.53 -1.27
C PHE A 142 -4.43 -6.06 -1.76
N ILE A 143 -4.90 -6.66 -2.86
CA ILE A 143 -6.03 -6.22 -3.67
C ILE A 143 -7.30 -6.02 -2.86
N GLU A 144 -7.55 -6.85 -1.85
CA GLU A 144 -8.75 -6.82 -1.01
C GLU A 144 -8.89 -5.51 -0.20
N TYR A 145 -7.78 -4.84 0.06
CA TYR A 145 -7.75 -3.59 0.83
C TYR A 145 -7.46 -2.36 -0.03
N LEU A 146 -7.09 -2.56 -1.30
CA LEU A 146 -6.81 -1.46 -2.22
C LEU A 146 -8.10 -0.81 -2.71
N LYS A 147 -8.16 0.52 -2.61
CA LYS A 147 -9.23 1.35 -3.16
C LYS A 147 -8.68 2.29 -4.22
N GLU A 148 -9.54 2.75 -5.13
CA GLU A 148 -9.15 3.81 -6.06
C GLU A 148 -8.87 5.12 -5.30
N PRO A 149 -7.92 5.95 -5.78
CA PRO A 149 -7.17 5.83 -7.03
C PRO A 149 -5.94 4.90 -6.95
N TYR A 150 -5.54 4.46 -5.77
CA TYR A 150 -4.31 3.69 -5.54
C TYR A 150 -4.32 2.30 -6.18
N LYS A 151 -5.50 1.68 -6.30
CA LYS A 151 -5.64 0.31 -6.80
C LYS A 151 -5.02 0.14 -8.18
N SER A 152 -5.35 1.02 -9.11
CA SER A 152 -4.84 0.97 -10.49
C SER A 152 -3.32 1.10 -10.53
N GLU A 153 -2.74 1.99 -9.72
CA GLU A 153 -1.30 2.24 -9.65
C GLU A 153 -0.55 1.03 -9.07
N PHE A 154 -1.06 0.45 -7.98
CA PHE A 154 -0.45 -0.72 -7.32
C PHE A 154 -0.49 -1.96 -8.22
N LEU A 155 -1.61 -2.22 -8.91
CA LEU A 155 -1.72 -3.32 -9.85
C LEU A 155 -0.80 -3.16 -11.06
N LYS A 156 -0.58 -1.93 -11.53
CA LYS A 156 0.40 -1.64 -12.57
C LYS A 156 1.81 -1.94 -12.10
N ALA A 157 2.19 -1.48 -10.90
CA ALA A 157 3.50 -1.75 -10.32
C ALA A 157 3.76 -3.26 -10.13
N GLU A 158 2.76 -4.01 -9.66
CA GLU A 158 2.84 -5.47 -9.53
C GLU A 158 3.04 -6.15 -10.88
N LYS A 159 2.29 -5.73 -11.91
CA LYS A 159 2.45 -6.27 -13.27
C LYS A 159 3.88 -6.05 -13.80
N GLU A 160 4.48 -4.88 -13.55
CA GLU A 160 5.86 -4.60 -13.94
C GLU A 160 6.85 -5.55 -13.24
N GLY A 161 6.70 -5.76 -11.92
CA GLY A 161 7.52 -6.71 -11.16
C GLY A 161 7.38 -8.15 -11.64
N ARG A 162 6.15 -8.60 -11.91
CA ARG A 162 5.84 -9.95 -12.43
C ARG A 162 6.44 -10.20 -13.81
N VAL A 163 6.29 -9.26 -14.73
CA VAL A 163 6.85 -9.38 -16.10
C VAL A 163 8.38 -9.44 -16.06
N ALA A 164 8.99 -8.67 -15.18
CA ALA A 164 10.44 -8.65 -14.98
C ALA A 164 10.95 -9.82 -14.12
N LYS A 165 10.06 -10.71 -13.62
CA LYS A 165 10.38 -11.85 -12.73
C LYS A 165 11.25 -11.44 -11.53
N LYS A 166 10.95 -10.29 -10.92
CA LYS A 166 11.73 -9.77 -9.79
C LYS A 166 11.26 -10.39 -8.47
N GLY A 167 12.22 -10.58 -7.55
CA GLY A 167 11.95 -10.97 -6.18
C GLY A 167 11.06 -12.20 -6.05
N ILE A 168 9.93 -12.10 -5.36
CA ILE A 168 8.95 -13.19 -5.16
C ILE A 168 8.47 -13.80 -6.49
N TRP A 169 8.47 -13.02 -7.59
CA TRP A 169 8.04 -13.48 -8.91
C TRP A 169 9.09 -14.32 -9.65
N SER A 170 10.31 -14.44 -9.10
CA SER A 170 11.33 -15.38 -9.58
C SER A 170 11.20 -16.77 -8.95
N LEU A 171 10.44 -16.91 -7.86
CA LEU A 171 10.27 -18.16 -7.14
C LEU A 171 9.39 -19.13 -7.92
N HIS A 172 9.84 -20.38 -8.08
CA HIS A 172 9.10 -21.40 -8.82
C HIS A 172 7.76 -21.75 -8.14
N ASN A 173 7.75 -21.82 -6.81
CA ASN A 173 6.58 -22.20 -5.99
C ASN A 173 6.21 -21.03 -5.05
N TYR A 174 5.93 -19.86 -5.60
CA TYR A 174 5.50 -18.72 -4.79
C TYR A 174 4.11 -18.98 -4.19
N GLU A 175 4.05 -19.01 -2.86
CA GLU A 175 2.80 -19.01 -2.10
C GLU A 175 2.50 -17.57 -1.64
N ARG A 176 1.26 -17.10 -1.84
CA ARG A 176 0.87 -15.76 -1.39
C ARG A 176 0.94 -15.64 0.13
N PRO A 177 1.39 -14.51 0.71
CA PRO A 177 1.49 -14.34 2.17
C PRO A 177 0.17 -14.61 2.88
N ARG A 178 -0.95 -14.18 2.29
CA ARG A 178 -2.30 -14.46 2.81
C ARG A 178 -2.60 -15.96 2.90
N ASP A 179 -2.26 -16.72 1.88
CA ASP A 179 -2.54 -18.16 1.82
C ASP A 179 -1.63 -18.92 2.79
N PHE A 180 -0.37 -18.51 2.89
CA PHE A 180 0.56 -19.00 3.90
C PHE A 180 0.03 -18.80 5.32
N ARG A 181 -0.44 -17.58 5.67
CA ARG A 181 -1.04 -17.32 6.99
C ARG A 181 -2.30 -18.15 7.24
N LYS A 182 -3.11 -18.40 6.20
CA LYS A 182 -4.31 -19.23 6.30
C LYS A 182 -3.92 -20.69 6.57
N ARG A 183 -2.93 -21.22 5.85
CA ARG A 183 -2.43 -22.59 6.02
C ARG A 183 -1.88 -22.82 7.44
N LEU A 184 -1.08 -21.86 7.97
CA LEU A 184 -0.54 -21.97 9.33
C LEU A 184 -1.63 -21.99 10.40
N LYS A 185 -2.74 -21.26 10.21
CA LYS A 185 -3.87 -21.28 11.16
C LYS A 185 -4.60 -22.62 11.18
N VAL A 186 -4.70 -23.27 10.04
CA VAL A 186 -5.34 -24.59 9.93
C VAL A 186 -4.44 -25.68 10.56
N SER A 187 -3.13 -25.61 10.32
CA SER A 187 -2.17 -26.60 10.85
C SER A 187 -1.83 -26.43 12.34
N GLY A 188 -2.07 -25.24 12.92
CA GLY A 188 -1.85 -24.98 14.36
C GLY A 188 -3.10 -25.06 15.23
N GLY A 189 -4.20 -25.53 14.66
CA GLY A 189 -5.51 -25.69 15.34
C GLY A 189 -5.84 -27.13 15.72
N GLU A 190 -4.85 -28.04 15.73
CA GLU A 190 -4.95 -29.39 16.34
C GLU A 190 -4.36 -29.41 17.73
#